data_f5a6fd87b7f253303390ec582397f802
#
_entry.id   f5a6fd87b7f253303390ec582397f802
#
_cell.length_a   1.000
_cell.length_b   1.000
_cell.length_c   1.000
_cell.angle_alpha   90.00
_cell.angle_beta   90.00
_cell.angle_gamma   90.00
#
_symmetry.space_group_name_H-M   'P 1'
#
loop_
_entity.id
_entity.type
_entity.pdbx_description
1 polymer ?
#
loop_
_entity_poly.entity_id
_entity_poly.type
_entity_poly.pdbx_seq_one_letter_code
_entity_poly.pdbx_strand_id
1 'polypeptide(L)'
;MSNYVDLKYINILSARLEQFKQKGKNLFNFRCPYCGDSQKDKTKARGYLYAVKNDMFYKCHNCGIGTNMPNFIKDRDQKLYSEYCFEKFKK
;
A
#
# COMPACT_ATOMS: atom_id res chain seq x y z
N MET A 1 1.97 4.12 -19.01
CA MET A 1 3.00 4.48 -18.16
C MET A 1 3.07 3.64 -16.94
N SER A 2 4.16 3.62 -16.36
CA SER A 2 4.41 2.74 -15.26
C SER A 2 3.75 3.21 -13.97
N ASN A 3 3.94 2.42 -12.94
CA ASN A 3 3.46 2.74 -11.60
C ASN A 3 4.52 3.52 -10.80
N TYR A 4 5.25 4.38 -11.49
CA TYR A 4 6.31 5.17 -10.88
C TYR A 4 5.80 6.01 -9.70
N VAL A 5 4.67 6.68 -9.89
CA VAL A 5 4.10 7.50 -8.82
C VAL A 5 3.65 6.62 -7.66
N ASP A 6 3.05 5.49 -7.96
CA ASP A 6 2.64 4.55 -6.91
C ASP A 6 3.84 4.11 -6.07
N LEU A 7 4.93 3.75 -6.72
CA LEU A 7 6.13 3.31 -6.02
C LEU A 7 6.71 4.41 -5.14
N LYS A 8 6.68 5.64 -5.64
CA LYS A 8 7.15 6.78 -4.86
C LYS A 8 6.37 6.92 -3.55
N TYR A 9 5.05 6.80 -3.63
CA TYR A 9 4.22 6.96 -2.45
C TYR A 9 4.27 5.75 -1.51
N ILE A 10 4.49 4.56 -2.05
CA ILE A 10 4.74 3.39 -1.22
C ILE A 10 6.00 3.62 -0.38
N ASN A 11 7.02 4.17 -1.00
CA ASN A 11 8.27 4.45 -0.32
C ASN A 11 8.08 5.47 0.81
N ILE A 12 7.27 6.50 0.56
CA ILE A 12 6.97 7.49 1.58
C ILE A 12 6.21 6.84 2.74
N LEU A 13 5.24 6.00 2.43
CA LEU A 13 4.42 5.35 3.44
C LEU A 13 5.15 4.25 4.19
N SER A 14 6.22 3.71 3.62
CA SER A 14 6.91 2.56 4.22
C SER A 14 7.36 2.83 5.65
N ALA A 15 7.66 4.09 5.98
CA ALA A 15 8.09 4.45 7.32
C ALA A 15 6.95 4.28 8.35
N ARG A 16 5.71 4.23 7.89
CA ARG A 16 4.53 4.09 8.74
C ARG A 16 3.96 2.68 8.73
N LEU A 17 4.53 1.78 7.91
CA LEU A 17 4.01 0.44 7.75
C LEU A 17 4.90 -0.54 8.48
N GLU A 18 4.30 -1.33 9.38
CA GLU A 18 5.06 -2.27 10.21
C GLU A 18 5.45 -3.50 9.41
N GLN A 19 6.62 -4.03 9.66
CA GLN A 19 7.13 -5.22 9.00
C GLN A 19 7.17 -5.06 7.48
N PHE A 20 7.47 -3.86 7.02
CA PHE A 20 7.50 -3.56 5.59
C PHE A 20 8.66 -4.27 4.91
N LYS A 21 8.35 -4.98 3.83
CA LYS A 21 9.36 -5.67 3.02
C LYS A 21 8.98 -5.61 1.56
N GLN A 22 9.97 -5.43 0.71
CA GLN A 22 9.75 -5.53 -0.72
C GLN A 22 10.07 -6.96 -1.15
N LYS A 23 9.03 -7.67 -1.62
CA LYS A 23 9.17 -9.06 -2.01
C LYS A 23 9.52 -9.23 -3.47
N GLY A 24 9.31 -8.21 -4.27
CA GLY A 24 9.60 -8.25 -5.68
C GLY A 24 9.61 -6.86 -6.25
N LYS A 25 9.75 -6.74 -7.57
CA LYS A 25 9.83 -5.44 -8.21
C LYS A 25 8.61 -4.58 -7.91
N ASN A 26 7.42 -5.19 -7.98
CA ASN A 26 6.18 -4.47 -7.73
C ASN A 26 5.33 -5.21 -6.71
N LEU A 27 5.98 -5.83 -5.74
CA LEU A 27 5.28 -6.61 -4.71
C LEU A 27 5.84 -6.23 -3.35
N PHE A 28 4.96 -5.76 -2.46
CA PHE A 28 5.33 -5.32 -1.12
C PHE A 28 4.47 -6.02 -0.10
N ASN A 29 5.05 -6.26 1.06
CA ASN A 29 4.37 -6.98 2.15
C ASN A 29 4.59 -6.23 3.45
N PHE A 30 3.52 -6.11 4.25
CA PHE A 30 3.59 -5.44 5.54
C PHE A 30 2.38 -5.82 6.37
N ARG A 31 2.40 -5.44 7.65
CA ARG A 31 1.25 -5.68 8.50
C ARG A 31 0.09 -4.83 8.03
N CYS A 32 -1.10 -5.42 8.01
CA CYS A 32 -2.28 -4.73 7.53
C CYS A 32 -2.64 -3.57 8.46
N PRO A 33 -2.68 -2.34 7.95
CA PRO A 33 -3.05 -1.20 8.80
C PRO A 33 -4.54 -1.09 9.06
N TYR A 34 -5.36 -1.88 8.35
CA TYR A 34 -6.81 -1.84 8.57
C TYR A 34 -7.23 -2.71 9.74
N CYS A 35 -6.73 -3.95 9.80
CA CYS A 35 -7.11 -4.87 10.85
C CYS A 35 -6.04 -5.06 11.91
N GLY A 36 -4.88 -4.46 11.73
CA GLY A 36 -3.75 -4.63 12.63
C GLY A 36 -3.08 -5.99 12.52
N ASP A 37 -3.53 -6.80 11.56
CA ASP A 37 -3.00 -8.14 11.34
C ASP A 37 -3.17 -8.99 12.60
N SER A 38 -2.28 -9.95 12.86
CA SER A 38 -2.42 -10.83 14.00
C SER A 38 -2.11 -10.08 15.30
N GLN A 39 -3.07 -10.08 16.22
CA GLN A 39 -2.84 -9.46 17.52
C GLN A 39 -1.91 -10.30 18.38
N LYS A 40 -1.88 -11.59 18.15
CA LYS A 40 -1.06 -12.51 18.94
C LYS A 40 0.37 -12.55 18.47
N ASP A 41 0.58 -12.42 17.17
CA ASP A 41 1.90 -12.51 16.58
C ASP A 41 2.20 -11.24 15.79
N LYS A 42 2.94 -10.35 16.40
CA LYS A 42 3.23 -9.05 15.81
C LYS A 42 4.27 -9.13 14.69
N THR A 43 4.85 -10.30 14.48
CA THR A 43 5.80 -10.46 13.39
C THR A 43 5.13 -10.86 12.08
N LYS A 44 3.85 -11.21 12.13
CA LYS A 44 3.14 -11.58 10.91
C LYS A 44 2.76 -10.37 10.10
N ALA A 45 2.85 -10.50 8.79
CA ALA A 45 2.54 -9.43 7.86
C ALA A 45 1.75 -10.05 6.70
N ARG A 46 0.47 -9.75 6.62
CA ARG A 46 -0.42 -10.34 5.64
C ARG A 46 -1.01 -9.33 4.67
N GLY A 47 -0.56 -8.08 4.76
CA GLY A 47 -0.98 -7.06 3.81
C GLY A 47 -0.03 -7.04 2.63
N TYR A 48 -0.58 -6.96 1.43
CA TYR A 48 0.20 -6.97 0.20
C TYR A 48 -0.22 -5.84 -0.71
N LEU A 49 0.76 -5.13 -1.25
CA LEU A 49 0.57 -4.22 -2.37
C LEU A 49 1.19 -4.87 -3.59
N TYR A 50 0.43 -4.96 -4.67
CA TYR A 50 0.87 -5.63 -5.88
C TYR A 50 0.41 -4.89 -7.11
N ALA A 51 1.11 -5.09 -8.21
CA ALA A 51 0.79 -4.41 -9.47
C ALA A 51 -0.07 -5.29 -10.35
N VAL A 52 -1.10 -4.69 -10.94
CA VAL A 52 -1.89 -5.30 -12.00
C VAL A 52 -1.87 -4.30 -13.14
N LYS A 53 -1.20 -4.66 -14.22
CA LYS A 53 -0.97 -3.76 -15.35
C LYS A 53 -0.23 -2.51 -14.86
N ASN A 54 -0.83 -1.34 -15.00
CA ASN A 54 -0.17 -0.09 -14.60
C ASN A 54 -0.67 0.45 -13.27
N ASP A 55 -1.45 -0.34 -12.55
CA ASP A 55 -2.04 0.09 -11.29
C ASP A 55 -1.56 -0.79 -10.14
N MET A 56 -1.65 -0.24 -8.95
CA MET A 56 -1.33 -0.98 -7.74
C MET A 56 -2.59 -1.23 -6.95
N PHE A 57 -2.65 -2.39 -6.30
CA PHE A 57 -3.77 -2.78 -5.47
C PHE A 57 -3.27 -3.31 -4.14
N TYR A 58 -4.11 -3.16 -3.12
CA TYR A 58 -3.82 -3.66 -1.79
C TYR A 58 -4.78 -4.79 -1.43
N LYS A 59 -4.25 -5.82 -0.81
CA LYS A 59 -5.06 -6.92 -0.30
C LYS A 59 -4.48 -7.45 1.00
N CYS A 60 -5.36 -7.73 1.96
CA CYS A 60 -4.95 -8.35 3.21
C CYS A 60 -5.50 -9.77 3.27
N HIS A 61 -4.62 -10.72 3.55
CA HIS A 61 -5.02 -12.12 3.65
C HIS A 61 -5.55 -12.47 5.03
N ASN A 62 -5.54 -11.52 5.96
CA ASN A 62 -6.08 -11.74 7.30
C ASN A 62 -7.53 -11.27 7.41
N CYS A 63 -7.81 -10.04 7.04
CA CYS A 63 -9.18 -9.50 7.12
C CYS A 63 -9.92 -9.53 5.80
N GLY A 64 -9.26 -9.85 4.72
CA GLY A 64 -9.91 -10.00 3.42
C GLY A 64 -10.17 -8.70 2.67
N ILE A 65 -9.76 -7.57 3.22
CA ILE A 65 -10.00 -6.29 2.54
C ILE A 65 -9.19 -6.22 1.24
N GLY A 66 -9.81 -5.65 0.20
CA GLY A 66 -9.14 -5.38 -1.06
C GLY A 66 -9.51 -3.99 -1.51
N THR A 67 -8.51 -3.22 -1.94
CA THR A 67 -8.74 -1.85 -2.35
C THR A 67 -7.65 -1.43 -3.36
N ASN A 68 -7.86 -0.29 -3.99
CA ASN A 68 -6.87 0.22 -4.93
C ASN A 68 -5.92 1.19 -4.22
N MET A 69 -4.87 1.60 -4.93
CA MET A 69 -3.84 2.45 -4.34
C MET A 69 -4.38 3.81 -3.89
N PRO A 70 -5.20 4.51 -4.69
CA PRO A 70 -5.73 5.80 -4.22
C PRO A 70 -6.49 5.68 -2.91
N ASN A 71 -7.34 4.68 -2.77
CA ASN A 71 -8.09 4.49 -1.53
C ASN A 71 -7.18 4.12 -0.38
N PHE A 72 -6.18 3.30 -0.64
CA PHE A 72 -5.22 2.91 0.38
C PHE A 72 -4.49 4.13 0.94
N ILE A 73 -4.03 5.02 0.06
CA ILE A 73 -3.33 6.23 0.48
C ILE A 73 -4.27 7.15 1.25
N LYS A 74 -5.50 7.29 0.76
CA LYS A 74 -6.49 8.13 1.43
C LYS A 74 -6.74 7.68 2.86
N ASP A 75 -6.79 6.37 3.06
CA ASP A 75 -7.03 5.83 4.39
C ASP A 75 -5.82 6.00 5.32
N ARG A 76 -4.62 6.14 4.73
CA ARG A 76 -3.42 6.35 5.53
C ARG A 76 -3.19 7.81 5.85
N ASP A 77 -3.34 8.69 4.84
CA ASP A 77 -3.04 10.10 4.99
C ASP A 77 -3.74 10.88 3.90
N GLN A 78 -4.71 11.69 4.29
CA GLN A 78 -5.51 12.46 3.34
C GLN A 78 -4.68 13.48 2.57
N LYS A 79 -3.68 14.05 3.22
CA LYS A 79 -2.80 15.01 2.57
C LYS A 79 -1.98 14.34 1.48
N LEU A 80 -1.42 13.17 1.80
CA LEU A 80 -0.68 12.41 0.80
C LEU A 80 -1.59 11.96 -0.34
N TYR A 81 -2.83 11.62 -0.02
CA TYR A 81 -3.79 11.26 -1.05
C TYR A 81 -3.99 12.40 -2.05
N SER A 82 -4.14 13.60 -1.53
CA SER A 82 -4.31 14.77 -2.38
C SER A 82 -3.12 14.97 -3.30
N GLU A 83 -1.92 14.87 -2.74
CA GLU A 83 -0.69 15.00 -3.53
C GLU A 83 -0.56 13.88 -4.56
N TYR A 84 -0.91 12.67 -4.15
CA TYR A 84 -0.85 11.51 -5.04
C TYR A 84 -1.76 11.69 -6.24
N CYS A 85 -2.99 12.12 -6.01
CA CYS A 85 -3.95 12.33 -7.08
C CYS A 85 -3.47 13.42 -8.03
N PHE A 86 -2.96 14.49 -7.47
CA PHE A 86 -2.45 15.59 -8.29
C PHE A 86 -1.31 15.13 -9.18
N GLU A 87 -0.42 14.36 -8.61
CA GLU A 87 0.77 13.91 -9.34
C GLU A 87 0.43 12.83 -10.36
N LYS A 88 -0.40 11.87 -9.99
CA LYS A 88 -0.69 10.74 -10.88
C LYS A 88 -1.65 11.09 -12.00
N PHE A 89 -2.64 11.91 -11.70
CA PHE A 89 -3.67 12.24 -12.67
C PHE A 89 -3.50 13.62 -13.29
N LYS A 90 -2.38 14.23 -13.04
CA LYS A 90 -2.04 15.51 -13.64
C LYS A 90 -1.88 15.36 -15.14
N LYS A 91 -2.40 16.33 -15.86
CA LYS A 91 -2.29 16.33 -17.32
C LYS A 91 -1.20 17.25 -17.78
#